data_fbb2b8a916f93ee85899e00b14cff2ca
#
_entry.id   fbb2b8a916f93ee85899e00b14cff2ca
#
_cell.length_a   1.000
_cell.length_b   1.000
_cell.length_c   1.000
_cell.angle_alpha   90.00
_cell.angle_beta   90.00
_cell.angle_gamma   90.00
#
_symmetry.space_group_name_H-M   'P 1'
#
loop_
_entity.id
_entity.type
_entity.pdbx_description
1 polymer ?
#
loop_
_entity_poly.entity_id
_entity_poly.type
_entity_poly.pdbx_seq_one_letter_code
_entity_poly.pdbx_strand_id
1 'polypeptide(L)'
;MNANTTASNKTGGAKQTRRGPHTRKQILDASLHLFSRRGFASTTVRDIAREAGITDAAIFYHFQSKREVLKALVEERGFVAGLQQLERVSTDLPLRETLLWMTRGAINIMDENRDFLRLIIMEGLGGDESALEQYRRLVDLWESALTTVLQRYVEKGELRDNSPQAMARQVIYLILMAFQDTLMGRHVSPEAAPEERRQALAAFVGDAMNHFLPNP
;
A
#
# COMPACT_ATOMS: atom_id res chain seq x y z
N MET A 1 -54.74 39.17 -32.64
CA MET A 1 -54.61 37.80 -33.17
C MET A 1 -53.17 37.44 -33.01
N ASN A 2 -52.87 36.76 -31.93
CA ASN A 2 -52.42 35.35 -31.80
C ASN A 2 -51.17 35.04 -32.64
N ALA A 3 -50.09 34.57 -32.11
CA ALA A 3 -49.98 33.40 -31.31
C ALA A 3 -48.60 33.35 -30.57
N ASN A 4 -48.69 32.88 -29.43
CA ASN A 4 -47.72 32.34 -28.49
C ASN A 4 -46.92 31.17 -29.08
N THR A 5 -45.58 31.13 -28.90
CA THR A 5 -44.84 29.88 -29.02
C THR A 5 -43.73 29.84 -27.95
N THR A 6 -44.02 29.08 -26.97
CA THR A 6 -43.14 28.64 -25.86
C THR A 6 -41.97 27.81 -26.37
N ALA A 7 -40.75 28.28 -26.19
CA ALA A 7 -39.55 27.46 -26.34
C ALA A 7 -39.14 26.89 -24.98
N SER A 8 -39.32 25.59 -24.81
CA SER A 8 -38.86 24.78 -23.68
C SER A 8 -37.35 24.66 -23.73
N ASN A 9 -36.65 25.25 -22.78
CA ASN A 9 -35.21 25.13 -22.62
C ASN A 9 -34.91 23.90 -21.78
N LYS A 10 -34.41 22.83 -22.38
CA LYS A 10 -33.90 21.62 -21.69
C LYS A 10 -32.49 21.89 -21.22
N THR A 11 -32.35 22.35 -20.00
CA THR A 11 -31.11 22.25 -19.25
C THR A 11 -30.91 20.81 -18.78
N GLY A 12 -30.09 20.06 -19.50
CA GLY A 12 -29.67 18.72 -19.14
C GLY A 12 -28.21 18.51 -19.50
N GLY A 13 -27.27 18.79 -18.60
CA GLY A 13 -25.87 18.57 -18.93
C GLY A 13 -24.86 19.07 -17.91
N ALA A 14 -24.97 18.69 -16.63
CA ALA A 14 -23.89 18.99 -15.68
C ALA A 14 -23.88 18.07 -14.42
N LYS A 15 -24.18 16.77 -14.57
CA LYS A 15 -24.15 15.83 -13.42
C LYS A 15 -23.29 14.58 -13.64
N GLN A 16 -22.58 14.45 -14.75
CA GLN A 16 -21.92 13.18 -15.10
C GLN A 16 -20.44 13.09 -14.73
N THR A 17 -19.75 14.19 -14.50
CA THR A 17 -18.29 14.23 -14.29
C THR A 17 -17.84 13.95 -12.84
N ARG A 18 -18.72 14.02 -11.85
CA ARG A 18 -18.38 13.75 -10.43
C ARG A 18 -18.65 12.32 -9.96
N ARG A 19 -19.34 11.50 -10.75
CA ARG A 19 -19.69 10.10 -10.36
C ARG A 19 -18.53 9.11 -10.58
N GLY A 20 -17.70 9.30 -11.58
CA GLY A 20 -16.64 8.36 -11.95
C GLY A 20 -15.61 8.08 -10.84
N PRO A 21 -14.93 9.08 -10.28
CA PRO A 21 -13.94 8.87 -9.22
C PRO A 21 -14.56 8.29 -7.94
N HIS A 22 -15.77 8.70 -7.58
CA HIS A 22 -16.49 8.18 -6.43
C HIS A 22 -16.84 6.69 -6.61
N THR A 23 -17.34 6.32 -7.77
CA THR A 23 -17.68 4.92 -8.10
C THR A 23 -16.43 4.04 -8.11
N ARG A 24 -15.31 4.50 -8.66
CA ARG A 24 -14.06 3.77 -8.66
C ARG A 24 -13.58 3.49 -7.23
N LYS A 25 -13.62 4.47 -6.35
CA LYS A 25 -13.27 4.31 -4.93
C LYS A 25 -14.21 3.32 -4.24
N GLN A 26 -15.53 3.40 -4.48
CA GLN A 26 -16.50 2.45 -3.93
C GLN A 26 -16.19 1.00 -4.35
N ILE A 27 -15.82 0.77 -5.62
CA ILE A 27 -15.41 -0.55 -6.11
C ILE A 27 -14.17 -1.04 -5.35
N LEU A 28 -13.15 -0.21 -5.17
CA LEU A 28 -11.93 -0.59 -4.47
C LEU A 28 -12.18 -0.89 -2.99
N ASP A 29 -12.97 -0.08 -2.31
CA ASP A 29 -13.30 -0.30 -0.88
C ASP A 29 -14.12 -1.59 -0.69
N ALA A 30 -15.13 -1.82 -1.53
CA ALA A 30 -15.92 -3.06 -1.53
C ALA A 30 -15.06 -4.29 -1.84
N SER A 31 -14.16 -4.16 -2.83
CA SER A 31 -13.25 -5.25 -3.21
C SER A 31 -12.31 -5.61 -2.08
N LEU A 32 -11.67 -4.63 -1.44
CA LEU A 32 -10.80 -4.91 -0.32
C LEU A 32 -11.54 -5.59 0.83
N HIS A 33 -12.72 -5.10 1.18
CA HIS A 33 -13.56 -5.70 2.22
C HIS A 33 -13.84 -7.18 1.93
N LEU A 34 -14.26 -7.49 0.69
CA LEU A 34 -14.56 -8.87 0.30
C LEU A 34 -13.30 -9.74 0.20
N PHE A 35 -12.23 -9.25 -0.40
CA PHE A 35 -10.98 -10.00 -0.53
C PHE A 35 -10.38 -10.34 0.83
N SER A 36 -10.38 -9.41 1.78
CA SER A 36 -9.84 -9.63 3.13
C SER A 36 -10.65 -10.63 3.95
N ARG A 37 -11.96 -10.79 3.68
CA ARG A 37 -12.85 -11.69 4.42
C ARG A 37 -13.04 -13.06 3.79
N ARG A 38 -13.05 -13.13 2.47
CA ARG A 38 -13.41 -14.36 1.71
C ARG A 38 -12.26 -14.88 0.85
N GLY A 39 -11.16 -14.12 0.74
CA GLY A 39 -10.07 -14.38 -0.17
C GLY A 39 -10.33 -13.84 -1.58
N PHE A 40 -9.25 -13.64 -2.31
CA PHE A 40 -9.31 -13.14 -3.68
C PHE A 40 -9.95 -14.17 -4.63
N ALA A 41 -9.54 -15.44 -4.53
CA ALA A 41 -10.04 -16.50 -5.40
C ALA A 41 -11.58 -16.67 -5.31
N SER A 42 -12.13 -16.64 -4.09
CA SER A 42 -13.53 -16.90 -3.80
C SER A 42 -14.46 -15.69 -4.05
N THR A 43 -13.93 -14.52 -4.33
CA THR A 43 -14.69 -13.29 -4.59
C THR A 43 -14.93 -13.13 -6.10
N THR A 44 -16.16 -12.87 -6.50
CA THR A 44 -16.54 -12.61 -7.91
C THR A 44 -16.76 -11.13 -8.17
N VAL A 45 -16.68 -10.69 -9.44
CA VAL A 45 -17.05 -9.32 -9.85
C VAL A 45 -18.48 -8.97 -9.44
N ARG A 46 -19.41 -9.95 -9.53
CA ARG A 46 -20.80 -9.79 -9.11
C ARG A 46 -20.92 -9.54 -7.59
N ASP A 47 -20.09 -10.20 -6.77
CA ASP A 47 -20.06 -9.94 -5.33
C ASP A 47 -19.60 -8.53 -5.04
N ILE A 48 -18.56 -8.06 -5.75
CA ILE A 48 -18.06 -6.70 -5.63
C ILE A 48 -19.13 -5.68 -6.04
N ALA A 49 -19.83 -5.93 -7.15
CA ALA A 49 -20.91 -5.04 -7.61
C ALA A 49 -22.02 -4.92 -6.57
N ARG A 50 -22.44 -6.04 -6.01
CA ARG A 50 -23.48 -6.09 -4.96
C ARG A 50 -23.02 -5.35 -3.69
N GLU A 51 -21.79 -5.56 -3.24
CA GLU A 51 -21.24 -4.89 -2.06
C GLU A 51 -21.09 -3.37 -2.28
N ALA A 52 -20.67 -2.97 -3.47
CA ALA A 52 -20.53 -1.56 -3.86
C ALA A 52 -21.88 -0.87 -4.16
N GLY A 53 -23.00 -1.61 -4.22
CA GLY A 53 -24.30 -1.07 -4.57
C GLY A 53 -24.42 -0.58 -6.03
N ILE A 54 -23.70 -1.22 -6.97
CA ILE A 54 -23.65 -0.87 -8.39
C ILE A 54 -23.93 -2.10 -9.27
N THR A 55 -23.99 -1.89 -10.58
CA THR A 55 -24.15 -2.99 -11.55
C THR A 55 -22.81 -3.61 -11.95
N ASP A 56 -22.80 -4.87 -12.40
CA ASP A 56 -21.62 -5.53 -12.96
C ASP A 56 -21.05 -4.71 -14.13
N ALA A 57 -21.91 -4.15 -14.99
CA ALA A 57 -21.51 -3.30 -16.10
C ALA A 57 -20.76 -2.04 -15.63
N ALA A 58 -21.12 -1.46 -14.48
CA ALA A 58 -20.43 -0.33 -13.91
C ALA A 58 -19.01 -0.70 -13.45
N ILE A 59 -18.81 -1.93 -12.95
CA ILE A 59 -17.46 -2.42 -12.62
C ILE A 59 -16.62 -2.54 -13.89
N PHE A 60 -17.14 -3.19 -14.94
CA PHE A 60 -16.41 -3.37 -16.19
C PHE A 60 -16.11 -2.07 -16.94
N TYR A 61 -16.84 -1.00 -16.66
CA TYR A 61 -16.49 0.34 -17.12
C TYR A 61 -15.19 0.88 -16.48
N HIS A 62 -14.91 0.51 -15.23
CA HIS A 62 -13.75 0.97 -14.47
C HIS A 62 -12.58 0.00 -14.48
N PHE A 63 -12.86 -1.31 -14.54
CA PHE A 63 -11.87 -2.39 -14.41
C PHE A 63 -12.27 -3.55 -15.32
N GLN A 64 -11.36 -3.96 -16.18
CA GLN A 64 -11.61 -5.05 -17.13
C GLN A 64 -11.64 -6.45 -16.45
N SER A 65 -11.04 -6.56 -15.26
CA SER A 65 -10.95 -7.82 -14.53
C SER A 65 -10.77 -7.61 -13.03
N LYS A 66 -11.05 -8.65 -12.25
CA LYS A 66 -10.76 -8.70 -10.81
C LYS A 66 -9.26 -8.49 -10.51
N ARG A 67 -8.36 -8.94 -11.39
CA ARG A 67 -6.91 -8.70 -11.27
C ARG A 67 -6.56 -7.23 -11.42
N GLU A 68 -7.22 -6.54 -12.32
CA GLU A 68 -7.02 -5.09 -12.48
C GLU A 68 -7.48 -4.31 -11.23
N VAL A 69 -8.56 -4.75 -10.58
CA VAL A 69 -8.97 -4.21 -9.28
C VAL A 69 -7.88 -4.40 -8.21
N LEU A 70 -7.29 -5.60 -8.14
CA LEU A 70 -6.20 -5.88 -7.20
C LEU A 70 -4.98 -4.99 -7.46
N LYS A 71 -4.59 -4.83 -8.73
CA LYS A 71 -3.51 -3.92 -9.13
C LYS A 71 -3.80 -2.48 -8.73
N ALA A 72 -5.01 -1.99 -8.99
CA ALA A 72 -5.42 -0.64 -8.63
C ALA A 72 -5.45 -0.41 -7.11
N LEU A 73 -5.77 -1.43 -6.31
CA LEU A 73 -5.66 -1.36 -4.86
C LEU A 73 -4.22 -1.07 -4.41
N VAL A 74 -3.20 -1.67 -5.05
CA VAL A 74 -1.79 -1.34 -4.78
C VAL A 74 -1.48 0.10 -5.12
N GLU A 75 -1.90 0.55 -6.31
CA GLU A 75 -1.56 1.87 -6.83
C GLU A 75 -2.24 3.01 -6.07
N GLU A 76 -3.50 2.82 -5.67
CA GLU A 76 -4.33 3.89 -5.09
C GLU A 76 -4.34 3.93 -3.56
N ARG A 77 -3.82 2.92 -2.87
CA ARG A 77 -3.76 2.88 -1.41
C ARG A 77 -2.56 3.59 -0.78
N GLY A 78 -1.90 4.45 -1.54
CA GLY A 78 -0.84 5.30 -1.01
C GLY A 78 0.50 4.62 -0.77
N PHE A 79 0.66 3.31 -1.07
CA PHE A 79 1.97 2.65 -0.96
C PHE A 79 3.02 3.35 -1.81
N VAL A 80 2.72 3.57 -3.09
CA VAL A 80 3.65 4.21 -4.02
C VAL A 80 3.93 5.65 -3.59
N ALA A 81 2.89 6.42 -3.25
CA ALA A 81 3.04 7.80 -2.81
C ALA A 81 3.80 7.90 -1.48
N GLY A 82 3.52 7.01 -0.52
CA GLY A 82 4.23 6.95 0.76
C GLY A 82 5.72 6.64 0.59
N LEU A 83 6.05 5.67 -0.27
CA LEU A 83 7.43 5.32 -0.60
C LEU A 83 8.17 6.47 -1.29
N GLN A 84 7.52 7.16 -2.22
CA GLN A 84 8.10 8.35 -2.86
C GLN A 84 8.38 9.48 -1.87
N GLN A 85 7.56 9.63 -0.83
CA GLN A 85 7.84 10.56 0.26
C GLN A 85 9.05 10.12 1.08
N LEU A 86 9.18 8.84 1.40
CA LEU A 86 10.34 8.30 2.12
C LEU A 86 11.63 8.46 1.31
N GLU A 87 11.58 8.26 0.00
CA GLU A 87 12.74 8.45 -0.89
C GLU A 87 13.23 9.91 -0.93
N ARG A 88 12.32 10.88 -0.76
CA ARG A 88 12.65 12.32 -0.75
C ARG A 88 13.18 12.83 0.58
N VAL A 89 13.40 11.94 1.54
CA VAL A 89 13.95 12.34 2.83
C VAL A 89 15.28 13.09 2.65
N SER A 90 15.46 14.14 3.43
CA SER A 90 16.74 14.84 3.49
C SER A 90 17.81 13.91 4.11
N THR A 91 18.97 13.86 3.48
CA THR A 91 20.14 13.15 4.01
C THR A 91 21.02 14.07 4.89
N ASP A 92 20.47 15.15 5.44
CA ASP A 92 21.19 16.03 6.37
C ASP A 92 21.26 15.43 7.78
N LEU A 93 20.41 14.43 8.08
CA LEU A 93 20.45 13.66 9.30
C LEU A 93 21.53 12.57 9.21
N PRO A 94 22.12 12.13 10.33
CA PRO A 94 22.95 10.94 10.38
C PRO A 94 22.23 9.71 9.80
N LEU A 95 22.99 8.81 9.17
CA LEU A 95 22.44 7.58 8.54
C LEU A 95 21.47 6.83 9.46
N ARG A 96 21.85 6.63 10.74
CA ARG A 96 21.03 5.94 11.74
C ARG A 96 19.67 6.58 11.93
N GLU A 97 19.63 7.90 12.08
CA GLU A 97 18.38 8.65 12.30
C GLU A 97 17.48 8.60 11.07
N THR A 98 18.08 8.72 9.89
CA THR A 98 17.38 8.59 8.62
C THR A 98 16.75 7.22 8.47
N LEU A 99 17.49 6.14 8.75
CA LEU A 99 16.96 4.78 8.67
C LEU A 99 15.83 4.53 9.69
N LEU A 100 15.98 4.99 10.92
CA LEU A 100 14.93 4.89 11.93
C LEU A 100 13.66 5.67 11.52
N TRP A 101 13.83 6.85 10.94
CA TRP A 101 12.71 7.65 10.43
C TRP A 101 12.01 6.94 9.26
N MET A 102 12.76 6.44 8.28
CA MET A 102 12.22 5.68 7.15
C MET A 102 11.51 4.40 7.62
N THR A 103 12.08 3.68 8.57
CA THR A 103 11.49 2.47 9.14
C THR A 103 10.15 2.76 9.81
N ARG A 104 10.06 3.83 10.62
CA ARG A 104 8.78 4.25 11.22
C ARG A 104 7.74 4.63 10.17
N GLY A 105 8.16 5.34 9.13
CA GLY A 105 7.28 5.65 7.99
C GLY A 105 6.77 4.40 7.27
N ALA A 106 7.66 3.45 7.01
CA ALA A 106 7.30 2.17 6.40
C ALA A 106 6.30 1.38 7.28
N ILE A 107 6.54 1.30 8.59
CA ILE A 107 5.65 0.65 9.55
C ILE A 107 4.26 1.30 9.55
N ASN A 108 4.17 2.62 9.52
CA ASN A 108 2.89 3.33 9.45
C ASN A 108 2.13 2.97 8.18
N ILE A 109 2.79 3.02 7.02
CA ILE A 109 2.21 2.64 5.72
C ILE A 109 1.71 1.19 5.76
N MET A 110 2.49 0.28 6.33
CA MET A 110 2.12 -1.13 6.44
C MET A 110 0.92 -1.34 7.36
N ASP A 111 0.87 -0.69 8.52
CA ASP A 111 -0.24 -0.85 9.46
C ASP A 111 -1.54 -0.24 8.93
N GLU A 112 -1.48 0.92 8.27
CA GLU A 112 -2.62 1.53 7.58
C GLU A 112 -3.21 0.65 6.46
N ASN A 113 -2.37 -0.19 5.87
CA ASN A 113 -2.74 -1.10 4.78
C ASN A 113 -2.68 -2.58 5.18
N ARG A 114 -2.80 -2.86 6.49
CA ARG A 114 -2.62 -4.17 7.08
C ARG A 114 -3.44 -5.27 6.40
N ASP A 115 -4.74 -5.05 6.23
CA ASP A 115 -5.64 -6.04 5.63
C ASP A 115 -5.28 -6.36 4.18
N PHE A 116 -4.85 -5.35 3.45
CA PHE A 116 -4.41 -5.50 2.08
C PHE A 116 -3.08 -6.25 1.96
N LEU A 117 -2.10 -5.93 2.80
CA LEU A 117 -0.82 -6.65 2.83
C LEU A 117 -1.01 -8.10 3.27
N ARG A 118 -1.84 -8.34 4.30
CA ARG A 118 -2.22 -9.69 4.70
C ARG A 118 -2.84 -10.46 3.53
N LEU A 119 -3.76 -9.86 2.80
CA LEU A 119 -4.38 -10.47 1.62
C LEU A 119 -3.33 -10.88 0.59
N ILE A 120 -2.45 -9.96 0.17
CA ILE A 120 -1.43 -10.24 -0.83
C ILE A 120 -0.48 -11.35 -0.39
N ILE A 121 -0.05 -11.34 0.87
CA ILE A 121 0.83 -12.37 1.42
C ILE A 121 0.13 -13.73 1.42
N MET A 122 -1.08 -13.81 1.93
CA MET A 122 -1.81 -15.08 2.06
C MET A 122 -2.19 -15.67 0.70
N GLU A 123 -2.70 -14.86 -0.23
CA GLU A 123 -3.06 -15.31 -1.57
C GLU A 123 -1.81 -15.68 -2.39
N GLY A 124 -0.71 -14.91 -2.24
CA GLY A 124 0.56 -15.22 -2.88
C GLY A 124 1.15 -16.55 -2.40
N LEU A 125 1.15 -16.80 -1.09
CA LEU A 125 1.56 -18.08 -0.52
C LEU A 125 0.63 -19.22 -0.94
N GLY A 126 -0.66 -18.93 -1.19
CA GLY A 126 -1.63 -19.85 -1.77
C GLY A 126 -1.44 -20.12 -3.27
N GLY A 127 -0.50 -19.45 -3.93
CA GLY A 127 -0.15 -19.65 -5.34
C GLY A 127 -0.93 -18.76 -6.32
N ASP A 128 -1.61 -17.71 -5.86
CA ASP A 128 -2.20 -16.73 -6.78
C ASP A 128 -1.13 -15.84 -7.42
N GLU A 129 -0.92 -16.02 -8.72
CA GLU A 129 0.11 -15.28 -9.49
C GLU A 129 -0.09 -13.76 -9.47
N SER A 130 -1.34 -13.29 -9.42
CA SER A 130 -1.62 -11.86 -9.38
C SER A 130 -1.19 -11.24 -8.05
N ALA A 131 -1.43 -11.94 -6.95
CA ALA A 131 -0.98 -11.52 -5.62
C ALA A 131 0.56 -11.58 -5.50
N LEU A 132 1.19 -12.64 -6.04
CA LEU A 132 2.65 -12.76 -6.10
C LEU A 132 3.29 -11.62 -6.88
N GLU A 133 2.74 -11.25 -8.04
CA GLU A 133 3.22 -10.13 -8.85
C GLU A 133 3.15 -8.82 -8.06
N GLN A 134 2.03 -8.55 -7.38
CA GLN A 134 1.90 -7.34 -6.59
C GLN A 134 2.82 -7.33 -5.36
N TYR A 135 3.01 -8.46 -4.69
CA TYR A 135 3.97 -8.58 -3.60
C TYR A 135 5.40 -8.28 -4.05
N ARG A 136 5.86 -8.91 -5.14
CA ARG A 136 7.20 -8.65 -5.71
C ARG A 136 7.36 -7.18 -6.05
N ARG A 137 6.38 -6.59 -6.73
CA ARG A 137 6.40 -5.18 -7.10
C ARG A 137 6.53 -4.24 -5.89
N LEU A 138 5.81 -4.52 -4.80
CA LEU A 138 5.93 -3.72 -3.57
C LEU A 138 7.30 -3.85 -2.94
N VAL A 139 7.84 -5.06 -2.83
CA VAL A 139 9.18 -5.30 -2.28
C VAL A 139 10.25 -4.61 -3.12
N ASP A 140 10.18 -4.72 -4.45
CA ASP A 140 11.13 -4.09 -5.38
C ASP A 140 11.09 -2.56 -5.28
N LEU A 141 9.90 -1.97 -5.14
CA LEU A 141 9.76 -0.52 -4.93
C LEU A 141 10.42 -0.07 -3.62
N TRP A 142 10.24 -0.82 -2.54
CA TRP A 142 10.84 -0.49 -1.25
C TRP A 142 12.36 -0.67 -1.28
N GLU A 143 12.85 -1.75 -1.88
CA GLU A 143 14.28 -1.98 -2.07
C GLU A 143 14.93 -0.84 -2.89
N SER A 144 14.31 -0.45 -3.99
CA SER A 144 14.79 0.64 -4.82
C SER A 144 14.83 1.98 -4.08
N ALA A 145 13.75 2.34 -3.38
CA ALA A 145 13.67 3.58 -2.64
C ALA A 145 14.74 3.67 -1.54
N LEU A 146 14.90 2.61 -0.75
CA LEU A 146 15.89 2.57 0.32
C LEU A 146 17.31 2.53 -0.22
N THR A 147 17.56 1.79 -1.31
CA THR A 147 18.87 1.76 -1.99
C THR A 147 19.28 3.15 -2.47
N THR A 148 18.35 3.90 -3.06
CA THR A 148 18.58 5.28 -3.50
C THR A 148 19.02 6.19 -2.34
N VAL A 149 18.38 6.05 -1.18
CA VAL A 149 18.78 6.82 0.00
C VAL A 149 20.15 6.39 0.52
N LEU A 150 20.40 5.09 0.66
CA LEU A 150 21.69 4.57 1.13
C LEU A 150 22.85 4.96 0.21
N GLN A 151 22.64 5.00 -1.10
CA GLN A 151 23.63 5.43 -2.07
C GLN A 151 24.12 6.86 -1.81
N ARG A 152 23.23 7.78 -1.38
CA ARG A 152 23.63 9.16 -1.03
C ARG A 152 24.58 9.20 0.18
N TYR A 153 24.45 8.26 1.14
CA TYR A 153 25.36 8.15 2.28
C TYR A 153 26.72 7.55 1.89
N VAL A 154 26.75 6.64 0.90
CA VAL A 154 28.00 6.18 0.29
C VAL A 154 28.74 7.34 -0.40
N GLU A 155 28.02 8.14 -1.19
CA GLU A 155 28.59 9.31 -1.89
C GLU A 155 29.13 10.38 -0.93
N LYS A 156 28.53 10.51 0.26
CA LYS A 156 29.04 11.38 1.34
C LYS A 156 30.20 10.77 2.13
N GLY A 157 30.54 9.50 1.92
CA GLY A 157 31.56 8.78 2.69
C GLY A 157 31.12 8.37 4.10
N GLU A 158 29.85 8.53 4.45
CA GLU A 158 29.29 8.14 5.75
C GLU A 158 28.94 6.65 5.83
N LEU A 159 28.73 6.01 4.69
CA LEU A 159 28.51 4.57 4.58
C LEU A 159 29.64 3.97 3.71
N ARG A 160 30.28 2.89 4.20
CA ARG A 160 31.24 2.14 3.38
C ARG A 160 30.49 1.47 2.23
N ASP A 161 31.14 1.33 1.08
CA ASP A 161 30.58 0.64 -0.09
C ASP A 161 30.46 -0.88 0.15
N ASN A 162 29.53 -1.27 1.02
CA ASN A 162 29.18 -2.64 1.35
C ASN A 162 27.86 -3.04 0.68
N SER A 163 27.65 -2.62 -0.59
CA SER A 163 26.41 -2.86 -1.33
C SER A 163 25.17 -2.25 -0.64
N PRO A 164 24.83 -0.97 -0.95
CA PRO A 164 23.60 -0.32 -0.46
C PRO A 164 22.36 -1.14 -0.70
N GLN A 165 22.31 -1.87 -1.82
CA GLN A 165 21.20 -2.77 -2.16
C GLN A 165 21.08 -3.95 -1.17
N ALA A 166 22.20 -4.58 -0.79
CA ALA A 166 22.17 -5.68 0.18
C ALA A 166 21.69 -5.19 1.55
N MET A 167 22.12 -4.00 1.97
CA MET A 167 21.66 -3.37 3.21
C MET A 167 20.18 -3.01 3.16
N ALA A 168 19.71 -2.43 2.04
CA ALA A 168 18.30 -2.15 1.83
C ALA A 168 17.45 -3.40 1.98
N ARG A 169 17.86 -4.48 1.33
CA ARG A 169 17.18 -5.79 1.40
C ARG A 169 17.11 -6.35 2.81
N GLN A 170 18.19 -6.27 3.57
CA GLN A 170 18.22 -6.72 4.97
C GLN A 170 17.24 -5.95 5.84
N VAL A 171 17.22 -4.61 5.72
CA VAL A 171 16.28 -3.75 6.46
C VAL A 171 14.83 -4.07 6.09
N ILE A 172 14.53 -4.23 4.82
CA ILE A 172 13.18 -4.55 4.34
C ILE A 172 12.73 -5.91 4.84
N TYR A 173 13.58 -6.93 4.78
CA TYR A 173 13.23 -8.26 5.27
C TYR A 173 13.02 -8.28 6.78
N LEU A 174 13.78 -7.49 7.54
CA LEU A 174 13.55 -7.32 8.96
C LEU A 174 12.16 -6.72 9.23
N ILE A 175 11.79 -5.66 8.52
CA ILE A 175 10.47 -5.01 8.67
C ILE A 175 9.34 -5.96 8.25
N LEU A 176 9.49 -6.66 7.12
CA LEU A 176 8.47 -7.60 6.62
C LEU A 176 8.28 -8.77 7.59
N MET A 177 9.37 -9.35 8.12
CA MET A 177 9.28 -10.45 9.08
C MET A 177 8.62 -9.98 10.39
N ALA A 178 9.03 -8.83 10.90
CA ALA A 178 8.44 -8.26 12.10
C ALA A 178 6.92 -7.96 11.90
N PHE A 179 6.53 -7.48 10.73
CA PHE A 179 5.12 -7.28 10.38
C PHE A 179 4.35 -8.61 10.35
N GLN A 180 4.91 -9.67 9.74
CA GLN A 180 4.29 -11.00 9.73
C GLN A 180 4.13 -11.55 11.15
N ASP A 181 5.11 -11.36 12.02
CA ASP A 181 5.03 -11.73 13.44
C ASP A 181 3.84 -11.05 14.14
N THR A 182 3.56 -9.76 13.83
CA THR A 182 2.37 -9.08 14.38
C THR A 182 1.05 -9.63 13.81
N LEU A 183 1.05 -10.13 12.57
CA LEU A 183 -0.13 -10.81 12.01
C LEU A 183 -0.45 -12.12 12.74
N MET A 184 0.58 -12.76 13.27
CA MET A 184 0.48 -14.01 14.02
C MET A 184 0.34 -13.80 15.54
N GLY A 185 0.28 -12.55 15.99
CA GLY A 185 0.11 -12.23 17.42
C GLY A 185 1.34 -12.46 18.28
N ARG A 186 2.54 -12.47 17.71
CA ARG A 186 3.76 -12.84 18.43
C ARG A 186 4.28 -11.75 19.38
N HIS A 187 4.29 -10.50 18.97
CA HIS A 187 4.83 -9.38 19.78
C HIS A 187 3.74 -8.46 20.33
N VAL A 188 2.59 -8.50 19.72
CA VAL A 188 1.41 -7.72 20.08
C VAL A 188 0.17 -8.44 19.55
N SER A 189 -0.96 -8.31 20.26
CA SER A 189 -2.21 -8.90 19.78
C SER A 189 -2.56 -8.39 18.38
N PRO A 190 -2.99 -9.25 17.43
CA PRO A 190 -3.49 -8.81 16.14
C PRO A 190 -4.67 -7.83 16.24
N GLU A 191 -5.42 -7.90 17.36
CA GLU A 191 -6.59 -7.07 17.66
C GLU A 191 -6.23 -5.79 18.44
N ALA A 192 -4.96 -5.61 18.80
CA ALA A 192 -4.49 -4.42 19.51
C ALA A 192 -4.77 -3.15 18.70
N ALA A 193 -4.83 -2.02 19.39
CA ALA A 193 -5.02 -0.72 18.74
C ALA A 193 -3.89 -0.44 17.72
N PRO A 194 -4.17 0.26 16.61
CA PRO A 194 -3.16 0.56 15.59
C PRO A 194 -1.88 1.19 16.16
N GLU A 195 -2.02 2.09 17.11
CA GLU A 195 -0.89 2.77 17.74
C GLU A 195 -0.01 1.79 18.53
N GLU A 196 -0.61 0.89 19.31
CA GLU A 196 0.10 -0.13 20.07
C GLU A 196 0.88 -1.08 19.14
N ARG A 197 0.26 -1.51 18.03
CA ARG A 197 0.94 -2.35 17.03
C ARG A 197 2.14 -1.64 16.41
N ARG A 198 1.97 -0.36 16.02
CA ARG A 198 3.06 0.44 15.43
C ARG A 198 4.22 0.64 16.40
N GLN A 199 3.92 0.91 17.67
CA GLN A 199 4.94 1.08 18.71
C GLN A 199 5.70 -0.23 18.96
N ALA A 200 5.02 -1.36 19.11
CA ALA A 200 5.65 -2.67 19.29
C ALA A 200 6.56 -3.01 18.11
N LEU A 201 6.10 -2.79 16.89
CA LEU A 201 6.86 -3.07 15.68
C LEU A 201 8.07 -2.13 15.55
N ALA A 202 7.90 -0.85 15.82
CA ALA A 202 8.98 0.14 15.77
C ALA A 202 10.06 -0.13 16.84
N ALA A 203 9.68 -0.56 18.04
CA ALA A 203 10.61 -0.96 19.09
C ALA A 203 11.42 -2.18 18.67
N PHE A 204 10.77 -3.23 18.19
CA PHE A 204 11.45 -4.46 17.76
C PHE A 204 12.44 -4.20 16.61
N VAL A 205 12.01 -3.48 15.56
CA VAL A 205 12.88 -3.18 14.41
C VAL A 205 13.99 -2.22 14.83
N GLY A 206 13.69 -1.23 15.68
CA GLY A 206 14.67 -0.29 16.20
C GLY A 206 15.79 -0.99 17.01
N ASP A 207 15.43 -1.91 17.87
CA ASP A 207 16.41 -2.72 18.65
C ASP A 207 17.29 -3.57 17.73
N ALA A 208 16.70 -4.26 16.76
CA ALA A 208 17.44 -5.03 15.78
C ALA A 208 18.41 -4.15 14.97
N MET A 209 17.95 -2.98 14.49
CA MET A 209 18.80 -2.05 13.75
C MET A 209 19.96 -1.51 14.58
N ASN A 210 19.81 -1.36 15.90
CA ASN A 210 20.90 -0.95 16.79
C ASN A 210 22.08 -1.94 16.80
N HIS A 211 21.85 -3.20 16.48
CA HIS A 211 22.88 -4.21 16.38
C HIS A 211 23.55 -4.28 15.00
N PHE A 212 22.88 -3.82 13.96
CA PHE A 212 23.38 -3.89 12.59
C PHE A 212 24.07 -2.60 12.12
N LEU A 213 23.72 -1.46 12.71
CA LEU A 213 24.31 -0.19 12.33
C LEU A 213 25.58 0.06 13.12
N PRO A 214 26.66 0.58 12.48
CA PRO A 214 27.85 1.00 13.20
C PRO A 214 27.46 2.03 14.26
N ASN A 215 28.02 1.89 15.44
CA ASN A 215 27.96 2.95 16.44
C ASN A 215 28.63 4.22 15.88
N PRO A 216 28.08 5.40 16.19
CA PRO A 216 28.65 6.68 15.73
C PRO A 216 30.07 6.87 16.18
#